data_6607703ba5fb8039e03e45086a69b72d
#
_entry.id   6607703ba5fb8039e03e45086a69b72d
#
_cell.length_a   1.000
_cell.length_b   1.000
_cell.length_c   1.000
_cell.angle_alpha   90.00
_cell.angle_beta   90.00
_cell.angle_gamma   90.00
#
_symmetry.space_group_name_H-M   'P 1'
#
loop_
_entity.id
_entity.type
_entity.pdbx_description
1 polymer ?
#
loop_
_entity_poly.entity_id
_entity_poly.type
_entity_poly.pdbx_seq_one_letter_code
_entity_poly.pdbx_strand_id
1 'polypeptide(L)'
;MKKKQTQIRQYAKIMSVFLVAVVIGLLIFFYCIQRSVEHRSQKMMMNNVSRQSVHLRTILNIQYAYLNGFAEEIGKSDQLLDQKNINLLQSVTKNTDFGATALIEPDGTSHYSNGQTKNVSHRRYYREAMSGKRTLSEPLDSSISGSTRVVLGVPIYKDKKVIGILGGSYDVTALSRMLFEDLFDGEGCSMIIAQSGEVIAFEGDTSYWNIDYRDNFYTYCKKLMIKDNVTAKMIKQDFYKGKSNLVTADSKKKGNVRHYFAYMPMKINNWMLCYPVPEKTAQQSYDFIEHYEIIFMAVFVILVILLVLYIVHENYRRDQELMKYAQTDALTGLYNKETTKLRTDEILSTDKDMIHAFL
;
A
#
# COMPACT_ATOMS: atom_id res chain seq x y z
N MET A 1 -54.51 -27.55 22.66
CA MET A 1 -53.27 -27.87 21.90
C MET A 1 -53.04 -27.01 20.67
N LYS A 2 -53.95 -26.78 19.71
CA LYS A 2 -53.77 -25.98 18.49
C LYS A 2 -53.34 -24.52 18.73
N LYS A 3 -53.92 -23.83 19.71
CA LYS A 3 -53.63 -22.43 20.04
C LYS A 3 -52.18 -22.24 20.55
N LYS A 4 -51.67 -23.18 21.33
CA LYS A 4 -50.28 -23.17 21.88
C LYS A 4 -49.25 -23.40 20.76
N GLN A 5 -49.51 -24.28 19.83
CA GLN A 5 -48.66 -24.51 18.66
C GLN A 5 -48.55 -23.29 17.73
N THR A 6 -49.63 -22.52 17.61
CA THR A 6 -49.67 -21.28 16.81
C THR A 6 -48.82 -20.16 17.44
N GLN A 7 -48.85 -20.00 18.77
CA GLN A 7 -48.04 -19.01 19.48
C GLN A 7 -46.54 -19.37 19.41
N ILE A 8 -46.15 -20.62 19.64
CA ILE A 8 -44.74 -21.08 19.52
C ILE A 8 -44.22 -20.81 18.10
N ARG A 9 -45.02 -21.05 17.06
CA ARG A 9 -44.66 -20.76 15.67
C ARG A 9 -44.50 -19.25 15.40
N GLN A 10 -45.31 -18.40 16.02
CA GLN A 10 -45.19 -16.93 15.91
C GLN A 10 -43.91 -16.44 16.57
N TYR A 11 -43.59 -16.88 17.79
CA TYR A 11 -42.31 -16.52 18.46
C TYR A 11 -41.11 -17.03 17.71
N ALA A 12 -41.12 -18.24 17.17
CA ALA A 12 -40.06 -18.76 16.33
C ALA A 12 -39.85 -17.93 15.04
N LYS A 13 -40.92 -17.46 14.41
CA LYS A 13 -40.84 -16.59 13.24
C LYS A 13 -40.22 -15.22 13.59
N ILE A 14 -40.68 -14.58 14.68
CA ILE A 14 -40.13 -13.30 15.13
C ILE A 14 -38.64 -13.42 15.46
N MET A 15 -38.27 -14.49 16.18
CA MET A 15 -36.87 -14.80 16.53
C MET A 15 -36.02 -15.04 15.29
N SER A 16 -36.52 -15.77 14.30
CA SER A 16 -35.82 -16.01 13.04
C SER A 16 -35.62 -14.73 12.26
N VAL A 17 -36.62 -13.85 12.18
CA VAL A 17 -36.49 -12.54 11.51
C VAL A 17 -35.47 -11.67 12.22
N PHE A 18 -35.49 -11.65 13.56
CA PHE A 18 -34.49 -10.91 14.36
C PHE A 18 -33.07 -11.43 14.10
N LEU A 19 -32.87 -12.75 14.10
CA LEU A 19 -31.56 -13.37 13.88
C LEU A 19 -31.04 -13.08 12.47
N VAL A 20 -31.89 -13.13 11.45
CA VAL A 20 -31.55 -12.74 10.08
C VAL A 20 -31.15 -11.26 10.00
N ALA A 21 -31.90 -10.37 10.65
CA ALA A 21 -31.57 -8.94 10.68
C ALA A 21 -30.21 -8.68 11.33
N VAL A 22 -29.89 -9.38 12.42
CA VAL A 22 -28.59 -9.31 13.10
C VAL A 22 -27.45 -9.77 12.18
N VAL A 23 -27.63 -10.92 11.50
CA VAL A 23 -26.62 -11.42 10.53
C VAL A 23 -26.39 -10.44 9.40
N ILE A 24 -27.45 -9.88 8.84
CA ILE A 24 -27.33 -8.86 7.78
C ILE A 24 -26.59 -7.61 8.31
N GLY A 25 -26.93 -7.15 9.52
CA GLY A 25 -26.25 -6.02 10.17
C GLY A 25 -24.74 -6.27 10.33
N LEU A 26 -24.34 -7.46 10.76
CA LEU A 26 -22.94 -7.86 10.87
C LEU A 26 -22.24 -7.88 9.51
N LEU A 27 -22.85 -8.46 8.49
CA LEU A 27 -22.27 -8.50 7.14
C LEU A 27 -22.03 -7.08 6.59
N ILE A 28 -23.00 -6.17 6.79
CA ILE A 28 -22.84 -4.76 6.40
C ILE A 28 -21.71 -4.11 7.18
N PHE A 29 -21.63 -4.34 8.48
CA PHE A 29 -20.58 -3.80 9.35
C PHE A 29 -19.18 -4.24 8.87
N PHE A 30 -18.97 -5.52 8.62
CA PHE A 30 -17.69 -6.04 8.11
C PHE A 30 -17.35 -5.49 6.73
N TYR A 31 -18.31 -5.42 5.85
CA TYR A 31 -18.12 -4.80 4.54
C TYR A 31 -17.66 -3.34 4.66
N CYS A 32 -18.25 -2.56 5.57
CA CYS A 32 -17.88 -1.17 5.82
C CYS A 32 -16.45 -1.07 6.38
N ILE A 33 -16.06 -1.95 7.30
CA ILE A 33 -14.70 -1.96 7.86
C ILE A 33 -13.68 -2.30 6.77
N GLN A 34 -13.85 -3.38 6.04
CA GLN A 34 -12.93 -3.75 4.96
C GLN A 34 -12.76 -2.63 3.93
N ARG A 35 -13.85 -2.01 3.53
CA ARG A 35 -13.80 -0.86 2.63
C ARG A 35 -13.07 0.35 3.25
N SER A 36 -13.21 0.56 4.55
CA SER A 36 -12.50 1.63 5.28
C SER A 36 -11.00 1.36 5.35
N VAL A 37 -10.60 0.11 5.61
CA VAL A 37 -9.18 -0.33 5.63
C VAL A 37 -8.57 -0.15 4.24
N GLU A 38 -9.22 -0.62 3.19
CA GLU A 38 -8.76 -0.44 1.81
C GLU A 38 -8.55 1.04 1.47
N HIS A 39 -9.53 1.89 1.74
CA HIS A 39 -9.44 3.33 1.47
C HIS A 39 -8.31 4.01 2.26
N ARG A 40 -8.14 3.66 3.54
CA ARG A 40 -7.05 4.19 4.38
C ARG A 40 -5.69 3.73 3.90
N SER A 41 -5.56 2.45 3.53
CA SER A 41 -4.34 1.88 2.96
C SER A 41 -3.94 2.59 1.66
N GLN A 42 -4.88 2.78 0.73
CA GLN A 42 -4.64 3.52 -0.51
C GLN A 42 -4.20 4.97 -0.25
N LYS A 43 -4.85 5.66 0.70
CA LYS A 43 -4.47 7.02 1.09
C LYS A 43 -3.08 7.07 1.71
N MET A 44 -2.74 6.10 2.57
CA MET A 44 -1.40 5.96 3.16
C MET A 44 -0.35 5.75 2.08
N MET A 45 -0.59 4.87 1.12
CA MET A 45 0.29 4.64 -0.02
C MET A 45 0.57 5.93 -0.80
N MET A 46 -0.46 6.69 -1.17
CA MET A 46 -0.30 7.97 -1.87
C MET A 46 0.47 9.01 -1.05
N ASN A 47 0.24 9.07 0.26
CA ASN A 47 0.99 9.94 1.16
C ASN A 47 2.47 9.54 1.23
N ASN A 48 2.76 8.23 1.29
CA ASN A 48 4.13 7.72 1.31
C ASN A 48 4.86 8.07 0.00
N VAL A 49 4.24 7.83 -1.16
CA VAL A 49 4.81 8.22 -2.45
C VAL A 49 5.05 9.73 -2.53
N SER A 50 4.11 10.54 -2.03
CA SER A 50 4.26 11.99 -2.00
C SER A 50 5.44 12.42 -1.13
N ARG A 51 5.55 11.88 0.09
CA ARG A 51 6.66 12.14 1.01
C ARG A 51 7.98 11.75 0.38
N GLN A 52 8.05 10.58 -0.21
CA GLN A 52 9.25 10.09 -0.88
C GLN A 52 9.63 10.96 -2.08
N SER A 53 8.67 11.41 -2.89
CA SER A 53 8.93 12.33 -3.99
C SER A 53 9.54 13.66 -3.51
N VAL A 54 9.12 14.16 -2.34
CA VAL A 54 9.73 15.36 -1.72
C VAL A 54 11.13 15.04 -1.23
N HIS A 55 11.33 13.92 -0.55
CA HIS A 55 12.61 13.45 -0.05
C HIS A 55 13.65 13.35 -1.18
N LEU A 56 13.31 12.65 -2.25
CA LEU A 56 14.17 12.50 -3.44
C LEU A 56 14.59 13.86 -4.02
N ARG A 57 13.64 14.79 -4.17
CA ARG A 57 13.96 16.14 -4.66
C ARG A 57 14.87 16.90 -3.70
N THR A 58 14.68 16.73 -2.39
CA THR A 58 15.51 17.38 -1.38
C THR A 58 16.95 16.89 -1.47
N ILE A 59 17.16 15.55 -1.54
CA ILE A 59 18.49 14.97 -1.70
C ILE A 59 19.16 15.49 -2.98
N LEU A 60 18.47 15.42 -4.12
CA LEU A 60 19.04 15.92 -5.37
C LEU A 60 19.37 17.40 -5.33
N ASN A 61 18.53 18.22 -4.68
CA ASN A 61 18.83 19.65 -4.49
C ASN A 61 20.06 19.88 -3.59
N ILE A 62 20.27 19.06 -2.56
CA ILE A 62 21.47 19.11 -1.72
C ILE A 62 22.70 18.79 -2.57
N GLN A 63 22.65 17.75 -3.41
CA GLN A 63 23.76 17.38 -4.28
C GLN A 63 24.07 18.50 -5.30
N TYR A 64 23.04 19.13 -5.87
CA TYR A 64 23.24 20.29 -6.72
C TYR A 64 23.83 21.50 -5.98
N ALA A 65 23.42 21.73 -4.73
CA ALA A 65 24.00 22.81 -3.92
C ALA A 65 25.50 22.59 -3.68
N TYR A 66 25.91 21.36 -3.38
CA TYR A 66 27.35 21.01 -3.27
C TYR A 66 28.09 21.28 -4.58
N LEU A 67 27.60 20.75 -5.69
CA LEU A 67 28.25 20.97 -6.99
C LEU A 67 28.30 22.45 -7.36
N ASN A 68 27.26 23.23 -7.11
CA ASN A 68 27.23 24.65 -7.37
C ASN A 68 28.27 25.40 -6.54
N GLY A 69 28.43 25.12 -5.25
CA GLY A 69 29.46 25.73 -4.44
C GLY A 69 30.87 25.48 -4.95
N PHE A 70 31.17 24.28 -5.42
CA PHE A 70 32.42 23.95 -6.05
C PHE A 70 32.55 24.62 -7.44
N ALA A 71 31.50 24.67 -8.24
CA ALA A 71 31.49 25.33 -9.54
C ALA A 71 31.74 26.83 -9.42
N GLU A 72 31.20 27.49 -8.38
CA GLU A 72 31.49 28.91 -8.09
C GLU A 72 32.95 29.13 -7.73
N GLU A 73 33.57 28.25 -6.93
CA GLU A 73 35.01 28.37 -6.60
C GLU A 73 35.91 28.16 -7.83
N ILE A 74 35.57 27.14 -8.66
CA ILE A 74 36.28 26.86 -9.92
C ILE A 74 36.17 28.06 -10.89
N GLY A 75 35.01 28.70 -10.97
CA GLY A 75 34.79 29.88 -11.84
C GLY A 75 35.58 31.11 -11.47
N LYS A 76 36.20 31.18 -10.28
CA LYS A 76 37.10 32.28 -9.88
C LYS A 76 38.50 32.16 -10.49
N SER A 77 38.88 30.99 -10.96
CA SER A 77 40.19 30.76 -11.57
C SER A 77 40.25 31.33 -12.99
N ASP A 78 41.46 31.67 -13.43
CA ASP A 78 41.67 32.20 -14.78
C ASP A 78 41.54 31.13 -15.86
N GLN A 79 41.89 29.89 -15.52
CA GLN A 79 41.80 28.74 -16.43
C GLN A 79 40.97 27.64 -15.75
N LEU A 80 40.06 27.01 -16.52
CA LEU A 80 39.19 25.93 -16.02
C LEU A 80 40.01 24.75 -15.51
N LEU A 81 41.10 24.41 -16.17
CA LEU A 81 41.95 23.26 -15.89
C LEU A 81 43.25 23.61 -15.16
N ASP A 82 43.27 24.66 -14.34
CA ASP A 82 44.43 24.91 -13.50
C ASP A 82 44.62 23.82 -12.41
N GLN A 83 45.82 23.74 -11.85
CA GLN A 83 46.16 22.74 -10.88
C GLN A 83 45.31 22.82 -9.60
N LYS A 84 44.86 24.04 -9.23
CA LYS A 84 43.97 24.27 -8.08
C LYS A 84 42.62 23.60 -8.33
N ASN A 85 42.05 23.81 -9.51
CA ASN A 85 40.74 23.22 -9.89
C ASN A 85 40.79 21.72 -10.04
N ILE A 86 41.92 21.17 -10.56
CA ILE A 86 42.11 19.71 -10.63
C ILE A 86 42.20 19.09 -9.20
N ASN A 87 42.95 19.74 -8.30
CA ASN A 87 43.05 19.29 -6.91
C ASN A 87 41.68 19.36 -6.20
N LEU A 88 40.92 20.43 -6.48
CA LEU A 88 39.56 20.59 -5.96
C LEU A 88 38.63 19.47 -6.47
N LEU A 89 38.70 19.17 -7.77
CA LEU A 89 37.94 18.08 -8.40
C LEU A 89 38.24 16.72 -7.74
N GLN A 90 39.48 16.41 -7.47
CA GLN A 90 39.92 15.19 -6.77
C GLN A 90 39.38 15.16 -5.32
N SER A 91 39.44 16.31 -4.63
CA SER A 91 38.91 16.45 -3.29
C SER A 91 37.41 16.22 -3.24
N VAL A 92 36.66 16.76 -4.21
CA VAL A 92 35.20 16.52 -4.33
C VAL A 92 34.91 15.02 -4.46
N THR A 93 35.62 14.33 -5.36
CA THR A 93 35.41 12.88 -5.53
C THR A 93 35.73 12.09 -4.27
N LYS A 94 36.76 12.48 -3.51
CA LYS A 94 37.19 11.78 -2.32
C LYS A 94 36.25 11.99 -1.12
N ASN A 95 35.68 13.18 -1.02
CA ASN A 95 34.93 13.60 0.18
C ASN A 95 33.40 13.64 -0.04
N THR A 96 32.93 13.13 -1.16
CA THR A 96 31.49 13.01 -1.47
C THR A 96 31.16 11.61 -1.96
N ASP A 97 29.88 11.30 -2.04
CA ASP A 97 29.40 10.02 -2.57
C ASP A 97 29.41 9.92 -4.11
N PHE A 98 29.97 10.93 -4.81
CA PHE A 98 30.13 10.82 -6.25
C PHE A 98 31.16 9.77 -6.61
N GLY A 99 30.74 8.76 -7.37
CA GLY A 99 31.65 7.71 -7.85
C GLY A 99 32.68 8.21 -8.87
N ALA A 100 32.42 9.34 -9.53
CA ALA A 100 33.39 10.11 -10.34
C ALA A 100 32.91 11.56 -10.50
N THR A 101 33.86 12.48 -10.58
CA THR A 101 33.61 13.87 -10.94
C THR A 101 34.43 14.28 -12.15
N ALA A 102 33.99 15.29 -12.89
CA ALA A 102 34.67 15.76 -14.07
C ALA A 102 34.46 17.26 -14.27
N LEU A 103 35.49 17.94 -14.81
CA LEU A 103 35.41 19.24 -15.43
C LEU A 103 35.23 19.06 -16.94
N ILE A 104 34.24 19.71 -17.53
CA ILE A 104 33.91 19.57 -18.93
C ILE A 104 34.11 20.94 -19.62
N GLU A 105 34.97 20.96 -20.60
CA GLU A 105 35.27 22.16 -21.39
C GLU A 105 34.14 22.54 -22.39
N PRO A 106 34.11 23.73 -22.93
CA PRO A 106 33.12 24.17 -23.90
C PRO A 106 33.09 23.38 -25.22
N ASP A 107 34.13 22.63 -25.53
CA ASP A 107 34.18 21.73 -26.70
C ASP A 107 33.60 20.33 -26.40
N GLY A 108 33.21 20.07 -25.13
CA GLY A 108 32.72 18.80 -24.65
C GLY A 108 33.80 17.83 -24.17
N THR A 109 35.05 18.25 -24.09
CA THR A 109 36.13 17.44 -23.52
C THR A 109 35.95 17.39 -21.99
N SER A 110 35.73 16.22 -21.46
CA SER A 110 35.54 15.94 -20.04
C SER A 110 36.83 15.42 -19.41
N HIS A 111 37.32 16.11 -18.37
CA HIS A 111 38.52 15.79 -17.61
C HIS A 111 38.09 15.23 -16.26
N TYR A 112 38.27 13.92 -16.07
CA TYR A 112 37.84 13.21 -14.87
C TYR A 112 38.87 13.31 -13.74
N SER A 113 38.40 13.22 -12.50
CA SER A 113 39.24 13.25 -11.29
C SER A 113 40.34 12.19 -11.26
N ASN A 114 40.23 11.13 -12.04
CA ASN A 114 41.20 10.04 -12.17
C ASN A 114 42.22 10.30 -13.34
N GLY A 115 42.21 11.48 -13.95
CA GLY A 115 43.10 11.84 -15.03
C GLY A 115 42.66 11.39 -16.44
N GLN A 116 41.57 10.62 -16.57
CA GLN A 116 41.06 10.23 -17.89
C GLN A 116 40.36 11.39 -18.58
N THR A 117 40.31 11.35 -19.90
CA THR A 117 39.57 12.32 -20.73
C THR A 117 38.64 11.62 -21.69
N LYS A 118 37.46 12.20 -21.94
CA LYS A 118 36.49 11.73 -22.93
C LYS A 118 35.67 12.88 -23.48
N ASN A 119 35.31 12.82 -24.75
CA ASN A 119 34.38 13.79 -25.31
C ASN A 119 32.91 13.37 -25.05
N VAL A 120 32.13 14.30 -24.48
CA VAL A 120 30.72 14.11 -24.12
C VAL A 120 29.78 15.10 -24.81
N SER A 121 30.26 15.82 -25.82
CA SER A 121 29.51 16.87 -26.55
C SER A 121 28.19 16.36 -27.15
N HIS A 122 28.14 15.07 -27.52
CA HIS A 122 26.95 14.41 -28.05
C HIS A 122 25.89 14.13 -27.00
N ARG A 123 26.20 14.21 -25.69
CA ARG A 123 25.28 13.92 -24.60
C ARG A 123 24.29 15.08 -24.40
N ARG A 124 23.01 14.73 -24.10
CA ARG A 124 21.94 15.69 -23.87
C ARG A 124 22.24 16.58 -22.65
N TYR A 125 22.65 15.97 -21.52
CA TYR A 125 22.96 16.70 -20.29
C TYR A 125 24.04 17.75 -20.48
N TYR A 126 25.06 17.48 -21.31
CA TYR A 126 26.09 18.44 -21.63
C TYR A 126 25.53 19.69 -22.33
N ARG A 127 24.75 19.50 -23.41
CA ARG A 127 24.15 20.61 -24.15
C ARG A 127 23.24 21.48 -23.29
N GLU A 128 22.44 20.85 -22.44
CA GLU A 128 21.55 21.55 -21.51
C GLU A 128 22.34 22.32 -20.43
N ALA A 129 23.39 21.71 -19.85
CA ALA A 129 24.24 22.39 -18.88
C ALA A 129 25.03 23.56 -19.48
N MET A 130 25.55 23.43 -20.70
CA MET A 130 26.19 24.55 -21.41
C MET A 130 25.20 25.69 -21.73
N SER A 131 23.89 25.41 -21.79
CA SER A 131 22.87 26.46 -21.88
C SER A 131 22.52 27.12 -20.54
N GLY A 132 23.28 26.84 -19.48
CA GLY A 132 23.11 27.43 -18.15
C GLY A 132 22.11 26.72 -17.23
N LYS A 133 21.68 25.50 -17.56
CA LYS A 133 20.75 24.72 -16.75
C LYS A 133 21.50 23.71 -15.91
N ARG A 134 21.07 23.50 -14.67
CA ARG A 134 21.46 22.30 -13.93
C ARG A 134 20.78 21.08 -14.54
N THR A 135 21.47 19.95 -14.65
CA THR A 135 20.99 18.77 -15.38
C THR A 135 21.18 17.49 -14.59
N LEU A 136 20.27 16.55 -14.81
CA LEU A 136 20.40 15.15 -14.40
C LEU A 136 20.26 14.29 -15.66
N SER A 137 21.28 13.48 -15.95
CA SER A 137 21.21 12.63 -17.14
C SER A 137 20.23 11.46 -16.98
N GLU A 138 19.73 10.94 -18.08
CA GLU A 138 19.23 9.56 -18.15
C GLU A 138 20.37 8.59 -17.78
N PRO A 139 20.07 7.31 -17.46
CA PRO A 139 21.12 6.32 -17.25
C PRO A 139 22.04 6.20 -18.46
N LEU A 140 23.32 6.27 -18.22
CA LEU A 140 24.35 6.24 -19.25
C LEU A 140 25.34 5.09 -18.97
N ASP A 141 25.80 4.41 -20.02
CA ASP A 141 26.97 3.56 -19.88
C ASP A 141 28.19 4.44 -19.60
N SER A 142 28.84 4.11 -18.49
CA SER A 142 30.06 4.78 -18.12
C SER A 142 31.12 4.49 -19.19
N SER A 143 31.65 5.56 -19.76
CA SER A 143 32.80 5.45 -20.68
C SER A 143 34.07 4.96 -19.98
N ILE A 144 34.07 4.86 -18.64
CA ILE A 144 35.24 4.58 -17.81
C ILE A 144 35.14 3.18 -17.18
N SER A 145 34.00 2.84 -16.56
CA SER A 145 33.85 1.64 -15.76
C SER A 145 32.92 0.59 -16.37
N GLY A 146 32.22 0.91 -17.46
CA GLY A 146 31.20 0.03 -18.04
C GLY A 146 29.92 -0.10 -17.20
N SER A 147 29.90 0.49 -15.97
CA SER A 147 28.69 0.51 -15.14
C SER A 147 27.68 1.54 -15.64
N THR A 148 26.41 1.30 -15.35
CA THR A 148 25.35 2.27 -15.63
C THR A 148 25.39 3.40 -14.61
N ARG A 149 25.44 4.65 -15.06
CA ARG A 149 25.56 5.84 -14.24
C ARG A 149 24.57 6.93 -14.63
N VAL A 150 24.24 7.78 -13.68
CA VAL A 150 23.57 9.06 -13.90
C VAL A 150 24.54 10.18 -13.56
N VAL A 151 24.45 11.29 -14.28
CA VAL A 151 25.36 12.44 -14.15
C VAL A 151 24.53 13.68 -13.76
N LEU A 152 24.89 14.28 -12.62
CA LEU A 152 24.47 15.62 -12.26
C LEU A 152 25.47 16.61 -12.87
N GLY A 153 24.97 17.57 -13.65
CA GLY A 153 25.78 18.59 -14.27
C GLY A 153 25.36 20.00 -13.84
N VAL A 154 26.31 20.79 -13.42
CA VAL A 154 26.09 22.20 -13.12
C VAL A 154 26.99 23.10 -13.97
N PRO A 155 26.50 24.22 -14.54
CA PRO A 155 27.30 25.12 -15.28
C PRO A 155 28.31 25.87 -14.38
N ILE A 156 29.52 26.08 -14.89
CA ILE A 156 30.54 26.93 -14.25
C ILE A 156 30.50 28.28 -14.93
N TYR A 157 30.32 29.32 -14.13
CA TYR A 157 30.22 30.70 -14.64
C TYR A 157 31.47 31.51 -14.35
N LYS A 158 31.90 32.28 -15.33
CA LYS A 158 32.84 33.40 -15.19
C LYS A 158 32.25 34.60 -15.94
N ASP A 159 32.18 35.75 -15.30
CA ASP A 159 31.60 36.97 -15.87
C ASP A 159 30.21 36.76 -16.53
N LYS A 160 29.33 36.02 -15.86
CA LYS A 160 28.00 35.66 -16.34
C LYS A 160 27.95 34.75 -17.59
N LYS A 161 29.09 34.26 -18.07
CA LYS A 161 29.19 33.32 -19.19
C LYS A 161 29.49 31.94 -18.67
N VAL A 162 28.87 30.90 -19.27
CA VAL A 162 29.21 29.52 -18.98
C VAL A 162 30.54 29.20 -19.63
N ILE A 163 31.54 28.87 -18.81
CA ILE A 163 32.92 28.55 -19.26
C ILE A 163 33.19 27.03 -19.23
N GLY A 164 32.28 26.24 -18.68
CA GLY A 164 32.40 24.81 -18.60
C GLY A 164 31.31 24.23 -17.69
N ILE A 165 31.42 22.96 -17.40
CA ILE A 165 30.48 22.21 -16.54
C ILE A 165 31.27 21.45 -15.49
N LEU A 166 30.77 21.46 -14.23
CA LEU A 166 31.17 20.49 -13.21
C LEU A 166 30.15 19.36 -13.20
N GLY A 167 30.63 18.15 -13.47
CA GLY A 167 29.81 16.90 -13.42
C GLY A 167 30.14 16.05 -12.22
N GLY A 168 29.12 15.54 -11.54
CA GLY A 168 29.23 14.49 -10.55
C GLY A 168 28.39 13.28 -10.97
N SER A 169 28.93 12.08 -10.92
CA SER A 169 28.21 10.89 -11.35
C SER A 169 28.01 9.89 -10.22
N TYR A 170 26.83 9.29 -10.19
CA TYR A 170 26.49 8.16 -9.33
C TYR A 170 26.33 6.90 -10.15
N ASP A 171 26.80 5.79 -9.62
CA ASP A 171 26.33 4.47 -10.02
C ASP A 171 24.82 4.36 -9.73
N VAL A 172 24.06 3.72 -10.62
CA VAL A 172 22.60 3.67 -10.49
C VAL A 172 22.17 2.95 -9.21
N THR A 173 22.89 1.88 -8.82
CA THR A 173 22.62 1.14 -7.59
C THR A 173 22.91 1.99 -6.34
N ALA A 174 24.03 2.74 -6.36
CA ALA A 174 24.37 3.63 -5.26
C ALA A 174 23.34 4.77 -5.15
N LEU A 175 22.91 5.32 -6.30
CA LEU A 175 21.85 6.33 -6.35
C LEU A 175 20.54 5.78 -5.76
N SER A 176 20.14 4.58 -6.15
CA SER A 176 18.93 3.94 -5.64
C SER A 176 18.95 3.83 -4.12
N ARG A 177 20.02 3.30 -3.54
CA ARG A 177 20.18 3.20 -2.08
C ARG A 177 20.16 4.55 -1.36
N MET A 178 20.72 5.59 -1.97
CA MET A 178 20.71 6.94 -1.42
C MET A 178 19.32 7.59 -1.47
N LEU A 179 18.57 7.31 -2.54
CA LEU A 179 17.31 7.98 -2.81
C LEU A 179 16.12 7.32 -2.13
N PHE A 180 16.12 6.01 -1.99
CA PHE A 180 14.96 5.28 -1.47
C PHE A 180 15.12 4.97 0.01
N GLU A 181 14.08 5.33 0.78
CA GLU A 181 13.88 4.83 2.13
C GLU A 181 13.11 3.50 2.05
N ASP A 182 13.42 2.57 2.92
CA ASP A 182 12.60 1.37 3.10
C ASP A 182 11.29 1.76 3.77
N LEU A 183 10.21 1.73 3.00
CA LEU A 183 8.89 2.14 3.47
C LEU A 183 8.01 0.97 3.92
N PHE A 184 8.43 -0.27 3.66
CA PHE A 184 7.61 -1.46 3.82
C PHE A 184 8.40 -2.65 4.36
N ASP A 185 9.39 -2.40 5.22
CA ASP A 185 10.21 -3.43 5.88
C ASP A 185 10.81 -4.46 4.88
N GLY A 186 11.27 -3.96 3.73
CA GLY A 186 11.83 -4.78 2.64
C GLY A 186 10.79 -5.45 1.72
N GLU A 187 9.50 -5.32 2.01
CA GLU A 187 8.45 -5.84 1.15
C GLU A 187 7.93 -4.75 0.19
N GLY A 188 8.04 -4.99 -1.09
CA GLY A 188 7.69 -4.04 -2.12
C GLY A 188 8.90 -3.46 -2.82
N CYS A 189 8.68 -2.65 -3.82
CA CYS A 189 9.72 -2.06 -4.64
C CYS A 189 9.44 -0.59 -4.90
N SER A 190 10.49 0.21 -4.80
CA SER A 190 10.47 1.62 -5.19
C SER A 190 11.17 1.75 -6.54
N MET A 191 10.53 2.41 -7.49
CA MET A 191 11.07 2.57 -8.85
C MET A 191 11.00 4.02 -9.31
N ILE A 192 12.04 4.47 -10.00
CA ILE A 192 12.01 5.68 -10.83
C ILE A 192 11.94 5.26 -12.28
N ILE A 193 10.98 5.77 -13.01
CA ILE A 193 10.69 5.38 -14.39
C ILE A 193 10.65 6.64 -15.27
N ALA A 194 11.39 6.61 -16.38
CA ALA A 194 11.33 7.66 -17.37
C ALA A 194 9.98 7.68 -18.09
N GLN A 195 9.65 8.79 -18.73
CA GLN A 195 8.44 8.92 -19.56
C GLN A 195 8.42 7.89 -20.69
N SER A 196 9.58 7.47 -21.19
CA SER A 196 9.73 6.38 -22.17
C SER A 196 9.30 5.01 -21.66
N GLY A 197 9.22 4.84 -20.33
CA GLY A 197 9.03 3.57 -19.64
C GLY A 197 10.34 2.89 -19.21
N GLU A 198 11.48 3.49 -19.48
CA GLU A 198 12.79 2.98 -19.04
C GLU A 198 12.91 3.06 -17.52
N VAL A 199 13.36 1.99 -16.89
CA VAL A 199 13.63 1.93 -15.45
C VAL A 199 14.96 2.60 -15.17
N ILE A 200 14.90 3.73 -14.44
CA ILE A 200 16.06 4.55 -14.11
C ILE A 200 16.76 4.06 -12.87
N ALA A 201 15.97 3.76 -11.83
CA ALA A 201 16.45 3.32 -10.53
C ALA A 201 15.38 2.47 -9.87
N PHE A 202 15.78 1.51 -9.05
CA PHE A 202 14.87 0.75 -8.21
C PHE A 202 15.57 0.27 -6.93
N GLU A 203 14.80 0.02 -5.88
CA GLU A 203 15.25 -0.55 -4.63
C GLU A 203 14.11 -1.38 -4.01
N GLY A 204 14.46 -2.45 -3.28
CA GLY A 204 13.52 -3.34 -2.62
C GLY A 204 13.32 -4.66 -3.33
N ASP A 205 12.28 -5.42 -2.94
CA ASP A 205 12.01 -6.75 -3.49
C ASP A 205 11.46 -6.70 -4.91
N THR A 206 12.30 -7.06 -5.87
CA THR A 206 11.94 -7.19 -7.29
C THR A 206 11.52 -8.61 -7.68
N SER A 207 11.48 -9.56 -6.74
CA SER A 207 11.20 -10.98 -7.04
C SER A 207 9.85 -11.20 -7.73
N TYR A 208 8.88 -10.35 -7.43
CA TYR A 208 7.57 -10.36 -8.11
C TYR A 208 7.63 -9.83 -9.53
N TRP A 209 8.59 -8.96 -9.81
CA TRP A 209 8.64 -8.15 -11.01
C TRP A 209 9.71 -8.66 -11.99
N ASN A 210 10.84 -9.17 -11.46
CA ASN A 210 12.01 -9.59 -12.25
C ASN A 210 12.37 -8.52 -13.30
N ILE A 211 12.35 -7.25 -12.85
CA ILE A 211 12.66 -6.08 -13.67
C ILE A 211 14.09 -5.64 -13.40
N ASP A 212 14.78 -5.20 -14.43
CA ASP A 212 16.16 -4.75 -14.34
C ASP A 212 16.29 -3.30 -14.87
N TYR A 213 17.45 -2.69 -14.65
CA TYR A 213 17.78 -1.38 -15.20
C TYR A 213 17.63 -1.37 -16.72
N ARG A 214 17.02 -0.28 -17.24
CA ARG A 214 16.71 -0.10 -18.66
C ARG A 214 15.62 -1.00 -19.23
N ASP A 215 15.06 -1.89 -18.44
CA ASP A 215 13.86 -2.59 -18.86
C ASP A 215 12.75 -1.60 -19.17
N ASN A 216 11.87 -1.99 -20.09
CA ASN A 216 10.72 -1.17 -20.40
C ASN A 216 9.53 -1.55 -19.51
N PHE A 217 9.25 -0.72 -18.53
CA PHE A 217 8.17 -0.87 -17.58
C PHE A 217 6.79 -1.09 -18.24
N TYR A 218 6.50 -0.38 -19.34
CA TYR A 218 5.20 -0.55 -20.02
C TYR A 218 5.08 -1.91 -20.70
N THR A 219 6.17 -2.43 -21.25
CA THR A 219 6.20 -3.77 -21.83
C THR A 219 6.02 -4.81 -20.74
N TYR A 220 6.64 -4.57 -19.59
CA TYR A 220 6.53 -5.39 -18.41
C TYR A 220 5.10 -5.44 -17.87
N CYS A 221 4.45 -4.29 -17.69
CA CYS A 221 3.05 -4.19 -17.29
C CYS A 221 2.13 -5.02 -18.19
N LYS A 222 2.33 -4.97 -19.51
CA LYS A 222 1.53 -5.75 -20.46
C LYS A 222 1.72 -7.27 -20.34
N LYS A 223 2.97 -7.71 -20.15
CA LYS A 223 3.31 -9.15 -20.21
C LYS A 223 2.98 -9.90 -18.93
N LEU A 224 3.19 -9.28 -17.77
CA LEU A 224 3.32 -10.02 -16.53
C LEU A 224 2.37 -9.62 -15.41
N MET A 225 1.85 -8.39 -15.43
CA MET A 225 1.27 -7.83 -14.23
C MET A 225 -0.22 -7.58 -14.28
N ILE A 226 -0.75 -7.24 -15.42
CA ILE A 226 -2.09 -6.67 -15.47
C ILE A 226 -2.94 -7.56 -16.34
N LYS A 227 -3.93 -8.22 -15.73
CA LYS A 227 -4.94 -8.96 -16.47
C LYS A 227 -5.71 -8.03 -17.42
N ASP A 228 -5.82 -6.77 -17.04
CA ASP A 228 -6.57 -5.76 -17.76
C ASP A 228 -5.66 -4.82 -18.55
N ASN A 229 -5.74 -4.90 -19.87
CA ASN A 229 -5.03 -3.99 -20.78
C ASN A 229 -5.44 -2.52 -20.61
N VAL A 230 -6.60 -2.23 -20.03
CA VAL A 230 -7.10 -0.86 -19.77
C VAL A 230 -6.22 -0.19 -18.71
N THR A 231 -5.94 -0.89 -17.61
CA THR A 231 -5.10 -0.37 -16.52
C THR A 231 -3.67 -0.11 -16.98
N ALA A 232 -3.05 -1.00 -17.76
CA ALA A 232 -1.71 -0.77 -18.32
C ALA A 232 -1.67 0.46 -19.24
N LYS A 233 -2.70 0.66 -20.03
CA LYS A 233 -2.83 1.82 -20.91
C LYS A 233 -3.03 3.11 -20.12
N MET A 234 -3.82 3.06 -19.05
CA MET A 234 -4.06 4.18 -18.15
C MET A 234 -2.77 4.64 -17.45
N ILE A 235 -1.97 3.72 -16.88
CA ILE A 235 -0.68 4.02 -16.28
C ILE A 235 0.21 4.77 -17.28
N LYS A 236 0.33 4.25 -18.50
CA LYS A 236 1.12 4.91 -19.55
C LYS A 236 0.61 6.31 -19.87
N GLN A 237 -0.70 6.52 -19.97
CA GLN A 237 -1.29 7.83 -20.22
C GLN A 237 -1.04 8.81 -19.07
N ASP A 238 -1.16 8.35 -17.82
CA ASP A 238 -0.91 9.17 -16.64
C ASP A 238 0.57 9.59 -16.55
N PHE A 239 1.49 8.69 -16.88
CA PHE A 239 2.93 9.02 -16.96
C PHE A 239 3.19 10.10 -18.00
N TYR A 240 2.61 9.98 -19.20
CA TYR A 240 2.75 11.03 -20.23
C TYR A 240 2.17 12.37 -19.80
N LYS A 241 1.09 12.37 -19.02
CA LYS A 241 0.42 13.60 -18.54
C LYS A 241 1.01 14.12 -17.22
N GLY A 242 1.98 13.41 -16.62
CA GLY A 242 2.54 13.76 -15.31
C GLY A 242 1.48 13.75 -14.21
N LYS A 243 0.55 12.78 -14.21
CA LYS A 243 -0.51 12.63 -13.22
C LYS A 243 -0.11 11.66 -12.12
N SER A 244 -0.44 12.02 -10.88
CA SER A 244 -0.39 11.09 -9.75
C SER A 244 -1.65 10.24 -9.72
N ASN A 245 -1.49 8.93 -9.45
CA ASN A 245 -2.63 8.04 -9.30
C ASN A 245 -2.23 6.80 -8.47
N LEU A 246 -3.25 6.06 -8.02
CA LEU A 246 -3.11 4.73 -7.46
C LEU A 246 -4.05 3.80 -8.22
N VAL A 247 -3.50 2.73 -8.75
CA VAL A 247 -4.27 1.70 -9.44
C VAL A 247 -4.01 0.34 -8.80
N THR A 248 -5.02 -0.53 -8.84
CA THR A 248 -4.90 -1.92 -8.41
C THR A 248 -4.75 -2.82 -9.62
N ALA A 249 -3.87 -3.78 -9.53
CA ALA A 249 -3.65 -4.75 -10.60
C ALA A 249 -3.41 -6.15 -10.04
N ASP A 250 -4.04 -7.13 -10.66
CA ASP A 250 -3.82 -8.55 -10.34
C ASP A 250 -2.61 -9.07 -11.12
N SER A 251 -1.64 -9.63 -10.41
CA SER A 251 -0.49 -10.28 -11.04
C SER A 251 -0.90 -11.56 -11.76
N LYS A 252 -0.37 -11.77 -12.97
CA LYS A 252 -0.51 -13.05 -13.69
C LYS A 252 0.44 -14.13 -13.15
N LYS A 253 1.49 -13.74 -12.43
CA LYS A 253 2.47 -14.63 -11.80
C LYS A 253 2.16 -14.87 -10.33
N LYS A 254 2.54 -16.04 -9.79
CA LYS A 254 2.42 -16.39 -8.37
C LYS A 254 1.02 -16.18 -7.75
N GLY A 255 0.02 -16.89 -8.24
CA GLY A 255 -1.22 -17.08 -7.48
C GLY A 255 -2.19 -15.90 -7.45
N ASN A 256 -2.24 -15.04 -8.46
CA ASN A 256 -3.17 -13.90 -8.52
C ASN A 256 -3.03 -12.88 -7.36
N VAL A 257 -1.82 -12.56 -6.95
CA VAL A 257 -1.60 -11.54 -5.92
C VAL A 257 -1.99 -10.18 -6.47
N ARG A 258 -2.90 -9.49 -5.77
CA ARG A 258 -3.27 -8.11 -6.08
C ARG A 258 -2.18 -7.17 -5.58
N HIS A 259 -1.84 -6.17 -6.40
CA HIS A 259 -0.86 -5.15 -6.09
C HIS A 259 -1.47 -3.76 -6.20
N TYR A 260 -1.07 -2.89 -5.32
CA TYR A 260 -1.26 -1.44 -5.46
C TYR A 260 -0.08 -0.85 -6.22
N PHE A 261 -0.39 -0.03 -7.21
CA PHE A 261 0.57 0.81 -7.94
C PHE A 261 0.29 2.26 -7.62
N ALA A 262 1.03 2.82 -6.68
CA ALA A 262 0.99 4.22 -6.41
C ALA A 262 2.11 4.91 -7.19
N TYR A 263 1.80 5.94 -7.96
CA TYR A 263 2.80 6.68 -8.75
C TYR A 263 2.57 8.18 -8.74
N MET A 264 3.66 8.91 -8.87
CA MET A 264 3.68 10.38 -8.81
C MET A 264 4.82 10.96 -9.65
N PRO A 265 4.61 12.11 -10.33
CA PRO A 265 5.67 12.79 -11.07
C PRO A 265 6.71 13.39 -10.10
N MET A 266 7.98 13.19 -10.39
CA MET A 266 9.08 13.74 -9.61
C MET A 266 9.35 15.22 -9.90
N LYS A 267 8.78 15.79 -10.98
CA LYS A 267 9.07 17.13 -11.50
C LYS A 267 10.55 17.33 -11.88
N ILE A 268 11.24 16.24 -12.19
CA ILE A 268 12.62 16.19 -12.67
C ILE A 268 12.60 15.29 -13.91
N ASN A 269 13.13 15.74 -15.04
CA ASN A 269 13.24 15.00 -16.31
C ASN A 269 11.95 14.29 -16.78
N ASN A 270 10.76 14.72 -16.30
CA ASN A 270 9.48 14.01 -16.49
C ASN A 270 9.50 12.57 -15.97
N TRP A 271 10.32 12.31 -14.96
CA TRP A 271 10.37 11.00 -14.32
C TRP A 271 9.19 10.79 -13.37
N MET A 272 8.79 9.55 -13.25
CA MET A 272 7.74 9.09 -12.35
C MET A 272 8.34 8.23 -11.25
N LEU A 273 7.98 8.52 -10.02
CA LEU A 273 8.19 7.64 -8.89
C LEU A 273 7.02 6.66 -8.84
N CYS A 274 7.31 5.38 -8.74
CA CYS A 274 6.31 4.31 -8.71
C CYS A 274 6.60 3.32 -7.59
N TYR A 275 5.55 2.94 -6.85
CA TYR A 275 5.56 1.96 -5.77
C TYR A 275 4.60 0.83 -6.08
N PRO A 276 5.07 -0.26 -6.67
CA PRO A 276 4.33 -1.52 -6.72
C PRO A 276 4.47 -2.27 -5.39
N VAL A 277 3.38 -2.44 -4.68
CA VAL A 277 3.36 -3.11 -3.36
C VAL A 277 2.23 -4.13 -3.34
N PRO A 278 2.45 -5.36 -2.85
CA PRO A 278 1.38 -6.31 -2.63
C PRO A 278 0.30 -5.70 -1.73
N GLU A 279 -0.98 -5.94 -2.05
CA GLU A 279 -2.10 -5.41 -1.25
C GLU A 279 -1.98 -5.82 0.22
N LYS A 280 -1.62 -7.08 0.47
CA LYS A 280 -1.43 -7.60 1.83
C LYS A 280 -0.38 -6.80 2.60
N THR A 281 0.76 -6.51 2.01
CA THR A 281 1.83 -5.70 2.61
C THR A 281 1.37 -4.28 2.90
N ALA A 282 0.67 -3.66 1.96
CA ALA A 282 0.13 -2.31 2.16
C ALA A 282 -0.94 -2.25 3.26
N GLN A 283 -1.62 -3.37 3.55
CA GLN A 283 -2.63 -3.49 4.60
C GLN A 283 -2.06 -3.96 5.94
N GLN A 284 -0.83 -4.45 5.99
CA GLN A 284 -0.21 -5.05 7.18
C GLN A 284 -0.28 -4.13 8.43
N SER A 285 -0.17 -2.83 8.25
CA SER A 285 -0.36 -1.86 9.34
C SER A 285 -1.76 -1.86 9.95
N TYR A 286 -2.71 -2.56 9.34
CA TYR A 286 -4.11 -2.69 9.77
C TYR A 286 -4.50 -4.12 10.17
N ASP A 287 -3.57 -5.10 10.15
CA ASP A 287 -3.81 -6.51 10.50
C ASP A 287 -4.37 -6.66 11.92
N PHE A 288 -4.03 -5.76 12.84
CA PHE A 288 -4.61 -5.74 14.17
C PHE A 288 -6.13 -5.55 14.15
N ILE A 289 -6.69 -4.86 13.14
CA ILE A 289 -8.14 -4.67 13.00
C ILE A 289 -8.83 -6.00 12.74
N GLU A 290 -8.26 -6.86 11.89
CA GLU A 290 -8.79 -8.20 11.60
C GLU A 290 -8.91 -9.05 12.86
N HIS A 291 -7.90 -9.02 13.74
CA HIS A 291 -7.92 -9.71 15.01
C HIS A 291 -9.05 -9.20 15.94
N TYR A 292 -9.19 -7.86 16.04
CA TYR A 292 -10.29 -7.29 16.85
C TYR A 292 -11.66 -7.56 16.25
N GLU A 293 -11.79 -7.61 14.93
CA GLU A 293 -13.03 -8.00 14.24
C GLU A 293 -13.45 -9.43 14.63
N ILE A 294 -12.52 -10.39 14.58
CA ILE A 294 -12.79 -11.78 14.93
C ILE A 294 -13.22 -11.89 16.40
N ILE A 295 -12.52 -11.21 17.32
CA ILE A 295 -12.85 -11.20 18.74
C ILE A 295 -14.23 -10.58 18.96
N PHE A 296 -14.51 -9.43 18.35
CA PHE A 296 -15.80 -8.76 18.45
C PHE A 296 -16.93 -9.65 17.93
N MET A 297 -16.72 -10.33 16.78
CA MET A 297 -17.66 -11.27 16.22
C MET A 297 -17.97 -12.40 17.22
N ALA A 298 -16.95 -13.02 17.77
CA ALA A 298 -17.10 -14.13 18.72
C ALA A 298 -17.90 -13.69 19.95
N VAL A 299 -17.53 -12.56 20.56
CA VAL A 299 -18.23 -11.99 21.72
C VAL A 299 -19.69 -11.66 21.38
N PHE A 300 -19.92 -11.02 20.23
CA PHE A 300 -21.26 -10.64 19.80
C PHE A 300 -22.16 -11.86 19.57
N VAL A 301 -21.66 -12.91 18.91
CA VAL A 301 -22.40 -14.16 18.69
C VAL A 301 -22.74 -14.82 20.02
N ILE A 302 -21.81 -14.87 20.98
CA ILE A 302 -22.05 -15.41 22.31
C ILE A 302 -23.16 -14.62 23.01
N LEU A 303 -23.13 -13.29 22.98
CA LEU A 303 -24.17 -12.44 23.58
C LEU A 303 -25.54 -12.68 22.95
N VAL A 304 -25.63 -12.83 21.64
CA VAL A 304 -26.87 -13.14 20.93
C VAL A 304 -27.41 -14.51 21.36
N ILE A 305 -26.55 -15.52 21.46
CA ILE A 305 -26.95 -16.87 21.93
C ILE A 305 -27.47 -16.80 23.36
N LEU A 306 -26.78 -16.11 24.28
CA LEU A 306 -27.19 -15.93 25.66
C LEU A 306 -28.53 -15.19 25.74
N LEU A 307 -28.77 -14.17 24.95
CA LEU A 307 -30.03 -13.46 24.88
C LEU A 307 -31.17 -14.37 24.42
N VAL A 308 -30.94 -15.17 23.38
CA VAL A 308 -31.92 -16.13 22.87
C VAL A 308 -32.25 -17.16 23.93
N LEU A 309 -31.25 -17.73 24.60
CA LEU A 309 -31.44 -18.68 25.68
C LEU A 309 -32.23 -18.09 26.87
N TYR A 310 -31.89 -16.83 27.22
CA TYR A 310 -32.62 -16.09 28.26
C TYR A 310 -34.12 -15.93 27.91
N ILE A 311 -34.41 -15.47 26.68
CA ILE A 311 -35.81 -15.31 26.23
C ILE A 311 -36.55 -16.64 26.21
N VAL A 312 -35.94 -17.72 25.76
CA VAL A 312 -36.52 -19.07 25.74
C VAL A 312 -36.80 -19.54 27.17
N HIS A 313 -35.84 -19.38 28.08
CA HIS A 313 -35.99 -19.76 29.50
C HIS A 313 -37.11 -18.97 30.18
N GLU A 314 -37.16 -17.66 30.00
CA GLU A 314 -38.20 -16.81 30.60
C GLU A 314 -39.60 -17.13 30.06
N ASN A 315 -39.72 -17.38 28.75
CA ASN A 315 -40.96 -17.85 28.17
C ASN A 315 -41.39 -19.22 28.71
N TYR A 316 -40.44 -20.14 28.92
CA TYR A 316 -40.73 -21.43 29.52
C TYR A 316 -41.22 -21.29 30.97
N ARG A 317 -40.59 -20.46 31.78
CA ARG A 317 -41.03 -20.14 33.16
C ARG A 317 -42.43 -19.58 33.18
N ARG A 318 -42.72 -18.58 32.36
CA ARG A 318 -44.06 -17.99 32.23
C ARG A 318 -45.14 -18.99 31.81
N ASP A 319 -44.81 -19.87 30.88
CA ASP A 319 -45.71 -20.91 30.45
C ASP A 319 -46.01 -21.89 31.62
N GLN A 320 -45.01 -22.23 32.44
CA GLN A 320 -45.18 -23.07 33.63
C GLN A 320 -46.06 -22.40 34.68
N GLU A 321 -45.87 -21.09 34.96
CA GLU A 321 -46.71 -20.34 35.90
C GLU A 321 -48.15 -20.24 35.40
N LEU A 322 -48.35 -19.90 34.12
CA LEU A 322 -49.69 -19.85 33.53
C LEU A 322 -50.40 -21.23 33.58
N MET A 323 -49.67 -22.31 33.35
CA MET A 323 -50.24 -23.65 33.50
C MET A 323 -50.64 -23.95 34.94
N LYS A 324 -49.83 -23.55 35.93
CA LYS A 324 -50.14 -23.71 37.34
C LYS A 324 -51.43 -22.99 37.70
N TYR A 325 -51.55 -21.69 37.30
CA TYR A 325 -52.78 -20.92 37.52
C TYR A 325 -54.02 -21.49 36.79
N ALA A 326 -53.82 -22.05 35.59
CA ALA A 326 -54.91 -22.66 34.84
C ALA A 326 -55.36 -24.01 35.39
N GLN A 327 -54.51 -24.72 36.16
CA GLN A 327 -54.78 -26.05 36.72
C GLN A 327 -55.28 -26.07 38.18
N THR A 328 -55.04 -24.95 38.90
CA THR A 328 -55.40 -24.87 40.33
C THR A 328 -56.56 -23.89 40.56
N ASP A 329 -57.33 -24.09 41.55
CA ASP A 329 -58.35 -23.17 42.07
C ASP A 329 -57.66 -22.06 42.86
N ALA A 330 -58.01 -20.80 42.58
CA ALA A 330 -57.36 -19.61 43.16
C ALA A 330 -57.56 -19.45 44.66
N LEU A 331 -58.59 -20.04 45.23
CA LEU A 331 -58.92 -19.90 46.62
C LEU A 331 -58.33 -21.06 47.49
N THR A 332 -58.35 -22.28 46.94
CA THR A 332 -57.96 -23.45 47.71
C THR A 332 -56.56 -23.96 47.39
N GLY A 333 -55.95 -23.57 46.28
CA GLY A 333 -54.66 -24.03 45.79
C GLY A 333 -54.66 -25.49 45.28
N LEU A 334 -55.82 -26.17 45.32
CA LEU A 334 -56.01 -27.50 44.81
C LEU A 334 -56.27 -27.51 43.31
N TYR A 335 -56.18 -28.74 42.70
CA TYR A 335 -56.52 -28.82 41.26
C TYR A 335 -57.97 -28.39 41.03
N ASN A 336 -58.23 -27.62 40.03
CA ASN A 336 -59.56 -27.22 39.63
C ASN A 336 -60.35 -28.46 39.08
N LYS A 337 -61.67 -28.36 39.00
CA LYS A 337 -62.56 -29.44 38.58
C LYS A 337 -62.17 -30.07 37.25
N GLU A 338 -61.70 -29.30 36.30
CA GLU A 338 -61.34 -29.76 34.95
C GLU A 338 -60.02 -30.53 34.94
N THR A 339 -59.02 -30.07 35.68
CA THR A 339 -57.71 -30.72 35.83
C THR A 339 -57.86 -32.04 36.63
N THR A 340 -58.66 -32.01 37.68
CA THR A 340 -58.97 -33.23 38.49
C THR A 340 -59.58 -34.29 37.59
N LYS A 341 -60.61 -33.94 36.79
CA LYS A 341 -61.27 -34.90 35.88
C LYS A 341 -60.26 -35.47 34.85
N LEU A 342 -59.45 -34.63 34.19
CA LEU A 342 -58.47 -35.09 33.19
C LEU A 342 -57.43 -36.03 33.78
N ARG A 343 -56.89 -35.73 34.97
CA ARG A 343 -55.95 -36.64 35.66
C ARG A 343 -56.58 -37.96 36.14
N THR A 344 -57.83 -37.88 36.60
CA THR A 344 -58.57 -39.11 36.99
C THR A 344 -58.77 -39.99 35.75
N ASP A 345 -59.21 -39.44 34.63
CA ASP A 345 -59.38 -40.18 33.38
C ASP A 345 -58.06 -40.77 32.86
N GLU A 346 -56.92 -40.04 32.99
CA GLU A 346 -55.57 -40.48 32.61
C GLU A 346 -55.15 -41.69 33.49
N ILE A 347 -55.27 -41.59 34.78
CA ILE A 347 -54.96 -42.69 35.73
C ILE A 347 -55.81 -43.94 35.47
N LEU A 348 -57.10 -43.76 35.28
CA LEU A 348 -58.05 -44.89 35.00
C LEU A 348 -57.79 -45.54 33.63
N SER A 349 -57.21 -44.78 32.66
CA SER A 349 -56.86 -45.31 31.32
C SER A 349 -55.55 -46.07 31.30
N THR A 350 -54.61 -45.72 32.20
CA THR A 350 -53.26 -46.30 32.24
C THR A 350 -53.16 -47.59 33.05
N ASP A 351 -53.98 -47.73 34.09
CA ASP A 351 -53.89 -48.86 35.06
C ASP A 351 -55.24 -49.54 35.16
N LYS A 352 -55.53 -50.48 34.27
CA LYS A 352 -56.82 -51.16 34.18
C LYS A 352 -57.03 -52.20 35.24
N ASP A 353 -55.98 -52.62 35.96
CA ASP A 353 -55.99 -53.70 36.87
C ASP A 353 -55.95 -53.31 38.37
N MET A 354 -55.91 -52.02 38.69
CA MET A 354 -55.95 -51.55 40.09
C MET A 354 -57.26 -50.82 40.44
N ILE A 355 -57.72 -51.07 41.66
CA ILE A 355 -58.87 -50.37 42.25
C ILE A 355 -58.37 -49.03 42.80
N HIS A 356 -58.79 -47.91 42.17
CA HIS A 356 -58.47 -46.55 42.59
C HIS A 356 -59.61 -46.00 43.45
N ALA A 357 -59.28 -45.49 44.65
CA ALA A 357 -60.19 -44.70 45.48
C ALA A 357 -59.79 -43.20 45.41
N PHE A 358 -60.72 -42.36 45.04
CA PHE A 358 -60.55 -40.91 45.05
C PHE A 358 -61.30 -40.31 46.24
N LEU A 359 -60.61 -39.64 47.13
CA LEU A 359 -61.14 -38.89 48.25
C LEU A 359 -61.41 -37.46 47.84
#